data_67b1d203f0905eaac5f228e7ef7f0d9f
#
_entry.id   67b1d203f0905eaac5f228e7ef7f0d9f
#
_cell.length_a   1.000
_cell.length_b   1.000
_cell.length_c   1.000
_cell.angle_alpha   90.00
_cell.angle_beta   90.00
_cell.angle_gamma   90.00
#
_symmetry.space_group_name_H-M   'P 1'
#
loop_
_entity.id
_entity.type
_entity.pdbx_description
1 polymer ?
#
loop_
_entity_poly.entity_id
_entity_poly.type
_entity_poly.pdbx_seq_one_letter_code
_entity_poly.pdbx_strand_id
1 'polypeptide(L)'
;MEILRLERGDKRFYDYLGPVFGSRLVEKDTGDRCYDDADKVWYVLPGRGAASVRQGVLRNFWAVDRETADELVAALRADNPRLGGVAPRRYEQAFVSRGFTVQGYRKNFIEVYMSEKD
;
A
#
# COMPACT_ATOMS: atom_id res chain seq x y z
N MET A 1 1.06 -1.90 -16.50
CA MET A 1 0.18 -0.93 -15.82
C MET A 1 1.01 0.20 -15.25
N GLU A 2 0.54 1.40 -15.42
CA GLU A 2 1.25 2.56 -14.90
C GLU A 2 0.76 2.93 -13.51
N ILE A 3 1.67 2.96 -12.55
CA ILE A 3 1.36 3.36 -11.19
C ILE A 3 1.52 4.86 -11.06
N LEU A 4 0.47 5.52 -10.56
CA LEU A 4 0.50 6.94 -10.28
C LEU A 4 0.99 7.17 -8.86
N ARG A 5 1.88 8.15 -8.69
CA ARG A 5 2.35 8.58 -7.38
C ARG A 5 1.76 9.95 -7.09
N LEU A 6 0.89 10.02 -6.08
CA LEU A 6 0.08 11.21 -5.80
C LEU A 6 0.31 11.69 -4.38
N GLU A 7 0.44 13.00 -4.25
CA GLU A 7 0.48 13.68 -2.95
C GLU A 7 -0.75 14.57 -2.83
N ARG A 8 -1.08 14.98 -1.61
CA ARG A 8 -2.27 15.77 -1.30
C ARG A 8 -2.42 17.05 -2.14
N GLY A 9 -1.30 17.67 -2.56
CA GLY A 9 -1.32 18.86 -3.39
C GLY A 9 -1.52 18.60 -4.89
N ASP A 10 -1.52 17.34 -5.32
CA ASP A 10 -1.70 16.99 -6.72
C ASP A 10 -3.16 17.22 -7.12
N LYS A 11 -3.37 17.84 -8.30
CA LYS A 11 -4.72 18.13 -8.80
C LYS A 11 -5.58 16.88 -9.00
N ARG A 12 -4.93 15.74 -9.28
CA ARG A 12 -5.62 14.47 -9.54
C ARG A 12 -5.90 13.68 -8.26
N PHE A 13 -5.40 14.16 -7.12
CA PHE A 13 -5.44 13.42 -5.87
C PHE A 13 -6.83 12.91 -5.52
N TYR A 14 -7.81 13.81 -5.45
CA TYR A 14 -9.17 13.42 -5.08
C TYR A 14 -9.93 12.70 -6.20
N ASP A 15 -9.55 12.91 -7.45
CA ASP A 15 -10.17 12.18 -8.57
C ASP A 15 -9.92 10.67 -8.45
N TYR A 16 -8.72 10.30 -8.04
CA TYR A 16 -8.34 8.88 -7.92
C TYR A 16 -8.55 8.32 -6.51
N LEU A 17 -8.35 9.12 -5.48
CA LEU A 17 -8.37 8.65 -4.10
C LEU A 17 -9.67 8.95 -3.35
N GLY A 18 -10.46 9.90 -3.82
CA GLY A 18 -11.76 10.16 -3.20
C GLY A 18 -12.62 8.91 -3.07
N PRO A 19 -12.78 8.11 -4.13
CA PRO A 19 -13.53 6.85 -4.04
C PRO A 19 -12.92 5.84 -3.05
N VAL A 20 -11.58 5.81 -2.92
CA VAL A 20 -10.89 4.91 -1.99
C VAL A 20 -11.19 5.33 -0.55
N PHE A 21 -11.11 6.62 -0.25
CA PHE A 21 -11.36 7.14 1.10
C PHE A 21 -12.79 6.90 1.56
N GLY A 22 -13.75 7.01 0.64
CA GLY A 22 -15.16 6.82 0.94
C GLY A 22 -15.65 5.39 0.81
N SER A 23 -14.79 4.47 0.42
CA SER A 23 -15.21 3.11 0.10
C SER A 23 -15.32 2.22 1.34
N ARG A 24 -16.54 1.80 1.64
CA ARG A 24 -16.78 0.77 2.67
C ARG A 24 -16.23 -0.59 2.24
N LEU A 25 -16.19 -0.83 0.94
CA LEU A 25 -15.65 -2.07 0.40
C LEU A 25 -14.15 -2.18 0.67
N VAL A 26 -13.40 -1.11 0.46
CA VAL A 26 -11.98 -1.05 0.76
C VAL A 26 -11.75 -1.23 2.26
N GLU A 27 -12.51 -0.55 3.09
CA GLU A 27 -12.42 -0.67 4.55
C GLU A 27 -12.70 -2.11 5.01
N LYS A 28 -13.74 -2.72 4.47
CA LYS A 28 -14.09 -4.11 4.78
C LYS A 28 -13.02 -5.09 4.32
N ASP A 29 -12.48 -4.87 3.14
CA ASP A 29 -11.49 -5.75 2.51
C ASP A 29 -10.14 -5.71 3.24
N THR A 30 -9.71 -4.53 3.66
CA THR A 30 -8.41 -4.35 4.31
C THR A 30 -8.47 -4.37 5.82
N GLY A 31 -9.65 -4.24 6.42
CA GLY A 31 -9.81 -4.07 7.86
C GLY A 31 -9.29 -2.73 8.37
N ASP A 32 -9.06 -1.80 7.46
CA ASP A 32 -8.48 -0.49 7.79
C ASP A 32 -9.17 0.60 7.00
N ARG A 33 -9.23 1.78 7.58
CA ARG A 33 -9.80 2.94 6.93
C ARG A 33 -8.70 3.82 6.37
N CYS A 34 -8.85 4.20 5.11
CA CYS A 34 -7.90 5.10 4.47
C CYS A 34 -8.21 6.55 4.83
N TYR A 35 -7.21 7.27 5.29
CA TYR A 35 -7.32 8.68 5.67
C TYR A 35 -6.46 9.56 4.78
N ASP A 36 -6.94 10.75 4.55
CA ASP A 36 -6.23 11.79 3.82
C ASP A 36 -5.30 12.56 4.78
N ASP A 37 -4.26 11.89 5.23
CA ASP A 37 -3.27 12.53 6.11
C ASP A 37 -2.22 13.30 5.29
N ALA A 38 -1.73 14.39 5.85
CA ALA A 38 -0.58 15.08 5.28
C ALA A 38 0.65 14.18 5.27
N ASP A 39 1.59 14.46 4.38
CA ASP A 39 2.87 13.76 4.24
C ASP A 39 2.79 12.32 3.74
N LYS A 40 1.63 11.87 3.30
CA LYS A 40 1.51 10.58 2.64
C LYS A 40 1.78 10.72 1.15
N VAL A 41 2.50 9.76 0.60
CA VAL A 41 2.59 9.54 -0.84
C VAL A 41 1.73 8.34 -1.16
N TRP A 42 0.81 8.50 -2.10
CA TRP A 42 -0.10 7.45 -2.53
C TRP A 42 0.36 6.84 -3.85
N TYR A 43 0.39 5.51 -3.89
CA TYR A 43 0.67 4.74 -5.09
C TYR A 43 -0.66 4.17 -5.56
N VAL A 44 -1.07 4.53 -6.77
CA VAL A 44 -2.42 4.22 -7.24
C VAL A 44 -2.39 3.53 -8.59
N LEU A 45 -3.10 2.41 -8.69
CA LEU A 45 -3.53 1.83 -9.96
C LEU A 45 -5.04 2.09 -10.02
N PRO A 46 -5.48 3.06 -10.85
CA PRO A 46 -6.87 3.51 -10.83
C PRO A 46 -7.88 2.38 -10.97
N GLY A 47 -8.83 2.31 -10.03
CA GLY A 47 -9.86 1.27 -9.99
C GLY A 47 -9.38 -0.11 -9.57
N ARG A 48 -8.08 -0.29 -9.32
CA ARG A 48 -7.51 -1.62 -9.03
C ARG A 48 -6.81 -1.71 -7.68
N GLY A 49 -6.19 -0.65 -7.23
CA GLY A 49 -5.52 -0.70 -5.94
C GLY A 49 -4.88 0.62 -5.55
N ALA A 50 -4.51 0.72 -4.29
CA ALA A 50 -3.84 1.88 -3.74
C ALA A 50 -3.02 1.48 -2.50
N ALA A 51 -1.93 2.19 -2.30
CA ALA A 51 -1.10 2.03 -1.11
C ALA A 51 -0.53 3.39 -0.72
N SER A 52 -0.27 3.58 0.56
CA SER A 52 0.31 4.84 1.02
C SER A 52 1.54 4.62 1.88
N VAL A 53 2.47 5.56 1.77
CA VAL A 53 3.69 5.58 2.56
C VAL A 53 3.82 6.95 3.22
N ARG A 54 4.13 6.95 4.50
CA ARG A 54 4.41 8.16 5.26
C ARG A 54 5.71 7.99 6.01
N GLN A 55 6.70 8.84 5.66
CA GLN A 55 8.02 8.80 6.31
C GLN A 55 8.66 7.40 6.30
N GLY A 56 8.60 6.74 5.15
CA GLY A 56 9.20 5.41 4.98
C GLY A 56 8.41 4.26 5.60
N VAL A 57 7.19 4.53 6.08
CA VAL A 57 6.33 3.51 6.70
C VAL A 57 5.08 3.29 5.86
N LEU A 58 4.83 2.03 5.51
CA LEU A 58 3.62 1.64 4.81
C LEU A 58 2.42 1.79 5.73
N ARG A 59 1.42 2.55 5.29
CA ARG A 59 0.24 2.86 6.10
C ARG A 59 -1.04 2.18 5.63
N ASN A 60 -1.23 2.14 4.32
CA ASN A 60 -2.43 1.56 3.72
C ASN A 60 -2.04 0.70 2.53
N PHE A 61 -2.77 -0.37 2.30
CA PHE A 61 -2.55 -1.23 1.14
C PHE A 61 -3.86 -1.95 0.78
N TRP A 62 -4.26 -1.80 -0.47
CA TRP A 62 -5.44 -2.47 -1.01
C TRP A 62 -5.22 -2.80 -2.49
N ALA A 63 -5.67 -3.98 -2.91
CA ALA A 63 -5.62 -4.40 -4.31
C ALA A 63 -6.75 -5.36 -4.63
N VAL A 64 -7.27 -5.28 -5.83
CA VAL A 64 -8.39 -6.15 -6.27
C VAL A 64 -7.94 -7.58 -6.55
N ASP A 65 -6.65 -7.78 -6.90
CA ASP A 65 -6.12 -9.10 -7.25
C ASP A 65 -4.62 -9.16 -6.96
N ARG A 66 -4.05 -10.35 -7.14
CA ARG A 66 -2.64 -10.61 -6.89
C ARG A 66 -1.72 -9.82 -7.83
N GLU A 67 -2.09 -9.72 -9.08
CA GLU A 67 -1.29 -9.00 -10.07
C GLU A 67 -1.15 -7.52 -9.68
N THR A 68 -2.24 -6.90 -9.27
CA THR A 68 -2.23 -5.51 -8.80
C THR A 68 -1.40 -5.37 -7.53
N ALA A 69 -1.54 -6.30 -6.59
CA ALA A 69 -0.75 -6.30 -5.37
C ALA A 69 0.76 -6.39 -5.68
N ASP A 70 1.15 -7.29 -6.58
CA ASP A 70 2.54 -7.44 -6.99
C ASP A 70 3.10 -6.15 -7.61
N GLU A 71 2.32 -5.48 -8.46
CA GLU A 71 2.72 -4.22 -9.08
C GLU A 71 2.93 -3.11 -8.05
N LEU A 72 2.01 -2.99 -7.11
CA LEU A 72 2.11 -2.00 -6.04
C LEU A 72 3.34 -2.25 -5.16
N VAL A 73 3.55 -3.49 -4.75
CA VAL A 73 4.70 -3.85 -3.91
C VAL A 73 6.02 -3.57 -4.64
N ALA A 74 6.09 -3.89 -5.94
CA ALA A 74 7.29 -3.61 -6.73
C ALA A 74 7.62 -2.12 -6.77
N ALA A 75 6.61 -1.26 -6.98
CA ALA A 75 6.80 0.19 -7.00
C ALA A 75 7.19 0.74 -5.63
N LEU A 76 6.53 0.26 -4.58
CA LEU A 76 6.84 0.66 -3.20
C LEU A 76 8.28 0.33 -2.85
N ARG A 77 8.73 -0.88 -3.18
CA ARG A 77 10.10 -1.32 -2.92
C ARG A 77 11.12 -0.50 -3.69
N ALA A 78 10.85 -0.21 -4.96
CA ALA A 78 11.77 0.54 -5.80
C ALA A 78 12.03 1.96 -5.26
N ASP A 79 10.97 2.61 -4.76
CA ASP A 79 11.06 3.97 -4.24
C ASP A 79 11.50 4.03 -2.77
N ASN A 80 11.28 2.96 -2.01
CA ASN A 80 11.50 2.95 -0.57
C ASN A 80 12.32 1.70 -0.18
N PRO A 81 13.65 1.72 -0.34
CA PRO A 81 14.49 0.54 -0.11
C PRO A 81 14.45 -0.01 1.31
N ARG A 82 14.05 0.81 2.27
CA ARG A 82 13.94 0.43 3.68
C ARG A 82 12.50 0.43 4.19
N LEU A 83 11.56 0.26 3.28
CA LEU A 83 10.14 0.27 3.64
C LEU A 83 9.82 -0.78 4.67
N GLY A 84 9.08 -0.38 5.70
CA GLY A 84 8.47 -1.28 6.67
C GLY A 84 7.09 -0.79 6.99
N GLY A 85 6.28 -1.61 7.64
CA GLY A 85 4.96 -1.19 8.07
C GLY A 85 3.99 -2.34 8.20
N VAL A 86 2.71 -2.03 8.15
CA VAL A 86 1.63 -2.98 8.35
C VAL A 86 0.84 -3.10 7.06
N ALA A 87 0.54 -4.34 6.66
CA ALA A 87 -0.27 -4.63 5.47
C ALA A 87 -1.33 -5.68 5.83
N PRO A 88 -2.45 -5.72 5.08
CA PRO A 88 -3.42 -6.79 5.28
C PRO A 88 -2.79 -8.15 5.03
N ARG A 89 -3.08 -9.10 5.91
CA ARG A 89 -2.47 -10.45 5.87
C ARG A 89 -2.70 -11.19 4.55
N ARG A 90 -3.80 -10.94 3.91
CA ARG A 90 -4.14 -11.58 2.62
C ARG A 90 -3.15 -11.29 1.49
N TYR A 91 -2.35 -10.22 1.62
CA TYR A 91 -1.36 -9.85 0.61
C TYR A 91 0.06 -10.32 0.95
N GLU A 92 0.21 -11.16 1.95
CA GLU A 92 1.52 -11.63 2.42
C GLU A 92 2.43 -12.10 1.28
N GLN A 93 1.93 -12.92 0.37
CA GLN A 93 2.74 -13.46 -0.71
C GLN A 93 3.28 -12.39 -1.66
N ALA A 94 2.54 -11.33 -1.87
CA ALA A 94 3.00 -10.22 -2.71
C ALA A 94 4.23 -9.55 -2.10
N PHE A 95 4.26 -9.42 -0.78
CA PHE A 95 5.40 -8.84 -0.07
C PHE A 95 6.58 -9.82 0.00
N VAL A 96 6.34 -11.05 0.39
CA VAL A 96 7.39 -12.07 0.55
C VAL A 96 8.09 -12.34 -0.78
N SER A 97 7.34 -12.45 -1.87
CA SER A 97 7.91 -12.70 -3.20
C SER A 97 8.81 -11.56 -3.70
N ARG A 98 8.69 -10.37 -3.12
CA ARG A 98 9.52 -9.20 -3.44
C ARG A 98 10.62 -8.95 -2.43
N GLY A 99 10.89 -9.91 -1.54
CA GLY A 99 12.02 -9.83 -0.61
C GLY A 99 11.71 -9.21 0.74
N PHE A 100 10.45 -8.93 1.04
CA PHE A 100 10.06 -8.48 2.37
C PHE A 100 10.07 -9.62 3.36
N THR A 101 10.46 -9.32 4.60
CA THR A 101 10.39 -10.25 5.71
C THR A 101 9.17 -9.93 6.56
N VAL A 102 8.45 -10.96 7.00
CA VAL A 102 7.34 -10.81 7.94
C VAL A 102 7.87 -11.03 9.34
N GLN A 103 7.72 -10.04 10.22
CA GLN A 103 8.20 -10.13 11.59
C GLN A 103 7.09 -10.33 12.61
N GLY A 104 5.84 -10.18 12.23
CA GLY A 104 4.71 -10.37 13.14
C GLY A 104 3.43 -10.65 12.40
N TYR A 105 2.59 -11.48 13.02
CA TYR A 105 1.27 -11.81 12.49
C TYR A 105 0.20 -11.36 13.49
N ARG A 106 -0.83 -10.71 12.96
CA ARG A 106 -2.04 -10.37 13.71
C ARG A 106 -3.22 -11.01 12.98
N LYS A 107 -4.42 -10.91 13.53
CA LYS A 107 -5.59 -11.56 12.96
C LYS A 107 -5.77 -11.22 11.47
N ASN A 108 -5.73 -9.92 11.13
CA ASN A 108 -5.99 -9.44 9.77
C ASN A 108 -4.80 -8.72 9.13
N PHE A 109 -3.69 -8.62 9.84
CA PHE A 109 -2.54 -7.83 9.41
C PHE A 109 -1.22 -8.55 9.64
N ILE A 110 -0.22 -8.16 8.87
CA ILE A 110 1.17 -8.57 9.07
C ILE A 110 2.04 -7.33 9.19
N GLU A 111 3.14 -7.47 9.90
CA GLU A 111 4.20 -6.47 9.94
C GLU A 111 5.30 -6.93 8.99
N VAL A 112 5.63 -6.08 8.02
CA VAL A 112 6.64 -6.39 7.00
C VAL A 112 7.75 -5.36 7.04
N TYR A 113 8.95 -5.78 6.63
CA TYR A 113 10.09 -4.87 6.50
C TYR A 113 11.06 -5.38 5.46
N MET A 114 11.85 -4.45 4.89
CA MET A 114 12.97 -4.79 4.01
C MET A 114 14.23 -4.94 4.85
N SER A 115 14.93 -6.03 4.63
CA SER A 115 16.26 -6.22 5.22
C SER A 115 17.27 -5.35 4.52
N GLU A 116 18.15 -4.68 5.29
CA GLU A 116 19.24 -3.88 4.72
C GLU A 116 20.35 -4.71 4.12
N LYS A 117 20.27 -6.00 4.26
CA LYS A 117 21.34 -6.91 3.94
C LYS A 117 21.32 -7.32 2.48
N ASP A 118 21.11 -6.47 1.58
CA ASP A 118 21.15 -6.87 0.18
C ASP A 118 22.00 -5.94 -0.65
#